data_bb272eb5e50dc46353cad4f8f5deb43a
#
_entry.id   bb272eb5e50dc46353cad4f8f5deb43a
#
_cell.length_a   1.000
_cell.length_b   1.000
_cell.length_c   1.000
_cell.angle_alpha   90.00
_cell.angle_beta   90.00
_cell.angle_gamma   90.00
#
_symmetry.space_group_name_H-M   'P 1'
#
loop_
_entity.id
_entity.type
_entity.pdbx_description
1 polymer ?
#
loop_
_entity_poly.entity_id
_entity_poly.type
_entity_poly.pdbx_seq_one_letter_code
_entity_poly.pdbx_strand_id
1 'polypeptide(L)'
;PKISDGTLVYRQYPQGQHFSAEKCPQNCMIFMLKGELLINSNEYPGTTLQSRQCVLQAIGSKMELLALTEVEYIAYWFTELPLICEDRYKEILERSEAPLTYTPLIANTKLERLLHDIADYFKEQPSACGKYLDIKRQELVYILTCYYPLRQISTFFYPISTYTESFHYFIMQNYDKVKNVEEFAHLGGYTTTTFRRLFKNMYNVPVYEWIL
;
A
#
# COMPACT_ATOMS: atom_id res chain seq x y z
N PRO A 1 6.83 -16.00 -8.45
CA PRO A 1 7.51 -14.83 -8.97
C PRO A 1 7.78 -13.88 -7.79
N LYS A 2 9.06 -13.46 -7.60
CA LYS A 2 9.39 -12.42 -6.63
C LYS A 2 8.61 -11.18 -7.05
N ILE A 3 7.62 -10.78 -6.27
CA ILE A 3 6.98 -9.47 -6.44
C ILE A 3 8.10 -8.48 -6.14
N SER A 4 8.56 -7.77 -7.17
CA SER A 4 9.54 -6.70 -6.98
C SER A 4 8.95 -5.67 -6.03
N ASP A 5 9.79 -5.09 -5.20
CA ASP A 5 9.35 -4.05 -4.28
C ASP A 5 8.74 -2.88 -5.07
N GLY A 6 7.44 -2.70 -4.91
CA GLY A 6 6.66 -1.76 -5.69
C GLY A 6 6.24 -2.25 -7.09
N THR A 7 5.07 -2.84 -7.20
CA THR A 7 4.51 -3.32 -8.46
C THR A 7 3.20 -2.60 -8.78
N LEU A 8 3.17 -1.89 -9.91
CA LEU A 8 1.93 -1.39 -10.51
C LEU A 8 1.31 -2.50 -11.36
N VAL A 9 0.03 -2.73 -11.19
CA VAL A 9 -0.76 -3.64 -12.02
C VAL A 9 -2.05 -2.98 -12.45
N TYR A 10 -2.43 -3.18 -13.70
CA TYR A 10 -3.74 -2.84 -14.24
C TYR A 10 -4.64 -4.07 -14.17
N ARG A 11 -5.86 -3.89 -13.73
CA ARG A 11 -6.87 -4.95 -13.63
C ARG A 11 -8.17 -4.53 -14.27
N GLN A 12 -8.74 -5.46 -15.01
CA GLN A 12 -10.09 -5.38 -15.54
C GLN A 12 -10.81 -6.66 -15.19
N TYR A 13 -11.95 -6.57 -14.53
CA TYR A 13 -12.73 -7.71 -14.10
C TYR A 13 -14.20 -7.55 -14.44
N PRO A 14 -14.86 -8.65 -14.82
CA PRO A 14 -16.31 -8.65 -15.00
C PRO A 14 -17.04 -8.55 -13.67
N GLN A 15 -18.31 -8.19 -13.72
CA GLN A 15 -19.20 -8.24 -12.56
C GLN A 15 -19.14 -9.62 -11.89
N GLY A 16 -19.16 -9.65 -10.58
CA GLY A 16 -19.13 -10.86 -9.76
C GLY A 16 -17.74 -11.45 -9.50
N GLN A 17 -16.69 -10.90 -10.10
CA GLN A 17 -15.32 -11.34 -9.78
C GLN A 17 -14.99 -11.03 -8.32
N HIS A 18 -14.49 -12.03 -7.62
CA HIS A 18 -14.12 -11.96 -6.20
C HIS A 18 -12.63 -12.22 -6.01
N PHE A 19 -12.05 -11.49 -5.08
CA PHE A 19 -10.68 -11.68 -4.59
C PHE A 19 -10.69 -11.59 -3.08
N SER A 20 -9.90 -12.43 -2.40
CA SER A 20 -9.71 -12.32 -0.96
C SER A 20 -8.27 -12.59 -0.55
N ALA A 21 -7.81 -11.89 0.48
CA ALA A 21 -6.55 -12.12 1.16
C ALA A 21 -6.77 -12.02 2.67
N GLU A 22 -6.50 -13.08 3.40
CA GLU A 22 -6.56 -13.09 4.87
C GLU A 22 -5.52 -12.14 5.49
N LYS A 23 -4.36 -12.00 4.83
CA LYS A 23 -3.32 -11.02 5.16
C LYS A 23 -2.71 -10.48 3.87
N CYS A 24 -2.80 -9.19 3.66
CA CYS A 24 -2.12 -8.53 2.54
C CYS A 24 -0.60 -8.72 2.67
N PRO A 25 0.08 -9.25 1.66
CA PRO A 25 1.52 -9.54 1.72
C PRO A 25 2.38 -8.26 1.64
N GLN A 26 1.80 -7.17 1.20
CA GLN A 26 2.39 -5.84 1.08
C GLN A 26 1.31 -4.79 1.33
N ASN A 27 1.70 -3.54 1.49
CA ASN A 27 0.76 -2.43 1.40
C ASN A 27 0.18 -2.38 -0.02
N CYS A 28 -1.08 -2.01 -0.13
CA CYS A 28 -1.77 -1.96 -1.41
C CYS A 28 -2.59 -0.68 -1.53
N MET A 29 -2.32 0.10 -2.57
CA MET A 29 -3.21 1.17 -3.01
C MET A 29 -4.06 0.67 -4.16
N ILE A 30 -5.37 0.97 -4.13
CA ILE A 30 -6.30 0.68 -5.22
C ILE A 30 -6.84 2.01 -5.73
N PHE A 31 -6.70 2.24 -7.03
CA PHE A 31 -7.14 3.44 -7.74
C PHE A 31 -8.21 3.06 -8.76
N MET A 32 -9.47 3.41 -8.48
CA MET A 32 -10.58 3.08 -9.34
C MET A 32 -10.63 3.97 -10.58
N LEU A 33 -10.67 3.34 -11.76
CA LEU A 33 -10.82 4.00 -13.05
C LEU A 33 -12.26 3.92 -13.57
N LYS A 34 -12.91 2.76 -13.38
CA LYS A 34 -14.27 2.50 -13.89
C LYS A 34 -15.00 1.51 -13.01
N GLY A 35 -16.31 1.68 -12.92
CA GLY A 35 -17.22 0.74 -12.25
C GLY A 35 -17.29 0.90 -10.74
N GLU A 36 -17.87 -0.11 -10.08
CA GLU A 36 -18.11 -0.15 -8.64
C GLU A 36 -17.49 -1.43 -8.06
N LEU A 37 -16.61 -1.26 -7.08
CA LEU A 37 -15.89 -2.32 -6.39
C LEU A 37 -16.22 -2.26 -4.89
N LEU A 38 -16.86 -3.29 -4.37
CA LEU A 38 -17.03 -3.46 -2.94
C LEU A 38 -15.70 -3.92 -2.32
N ILE A 39 -15.19 -3.15 -1.38
CA ILE A 39 -14.06 -3.52 -0.54
C ILE A 39 -14.53 -3.77 0.88
N ASN A 40 -14.07 -4.87 1.47
CA ASN A 40 -14.27 -5.18 2.87
C ASN A 40 -12.91 -5.52 3.49
N SER A 41 -12.38 -4.59 4.26
CA SER A 41 -11.06 -4.68 4.87
C SER A 41 -11.07 -4.11 6.28
N ASN A 42 -9.93 -4.21 6.96
CA ASN A 42 -9.77 -3.62 8.28
C ASN A 42 -9.95 -2.09 8.23
N GLU A 43 -9.41 -1.43 7.19
CA GLU A 43 -9.48 0.03 7.03
C GLU A 43 -10.80 0.49 6.41
N TYR A 44 -11.37 -0.29 5.49
CA TYR A 44 -12.57 0.08 4.73
C TYR A 44 -13.64 -1.02 4.81
N PRO A 45 -14.29 -1.21 5.96
CA PRO A 45 -15.32 -2.23 6.11
C PRO A 45 -16.55 -1.89 5.26
N GLY A 46 -16.95 -2.83 4.39
CA GLY A 46 -18.17 -2.71 3.58
C GLY A 46 -18.26 -1.46 2.71
N THR A 47 -17.15 -0.97 2.21
CA THR A 47 -17.07 0.29 1.44
C THR A 47 -17.19 0.01 -0.05
N THR A 48 -18.09 0.68 -0.76
CA THR A 48 -18.16 0.64 -2.22
C THR A 48 -17.30 1.75 -2.81
N LEU A 49 -16.30 1.35 -3.59
CA LEU A 49 -15.43 2.27 -4.33
C LEU A 49 -16.01 2.54 -5.72
N GLN A 50 -16.00 3.80 -6.10
CA GLN A 50 -16.42 4.27 -7.41
C GLN A 50 -15.24 4.88 -8.18
N SER A 51 -15.44 5.17 -9.44
CA SER A 51 -14.46 5.87 -10.28
C SER A 51 -13.88 7.10 -9.56
N ARG A 52 -12.58 7.35 -9.71
CA ARG A 52 -11.80 8.42 -9.07
C ARG A 52 -11.55 8.23 -7.57
N GLN A 53 -12.01 7.16 -6.97
CA GLN A 53 -11.74 6.89 -5.56
C GLN A 53 -10.50 6.00 -5.38
N CYS A 54 -9.74 6.29 -4.34
CA CYS A 54 -8.50 5.59 -4.00
C CYS A 54 -8.52 5.18 -2.53
N VAL A 55 -8.00 3.99 -2.24
CA VAL A 55 -7.86 3.46 -0.89
C VAL A 55 -6.46 2.92 -0.67
N LEU A 56 -6.04 2.86 0.57
CA LEU A 56 -4.77 2.28 0.99
C LEU A 56 -5.02 1.22 2.06
N GLN A 57 -4.54 0.01 1.79
CA GLN A 57 -4.56 -1.13 2.71
C GLN A 57 -3.15 -1.34 3.26
N ALA A 58 -3.03 -1.48 4.57
CA ALA A 58 -1.76 -1.84 5.18
C ALA A 58 -1.42 -3.32 4.95
N ILE A 59 -0.13 -3.62 4.89
CA ILE A 59 0.38 -5.00 4.97
C ILE A 59 -0.19 -5.69 6.21
N GLY A 60 -0.57 -6.96 6.09
CA GLY A 60 -1.19 -7.73 7.15
C GLY A 60 -2.70 -7.54 7.31
N SER A 61 -3.31 -6.54 6.68
CA SER A 61 -4.75 -6.35 6.69
C SER A 61 -5.47 -7.47 5.95
N LYS A 62 -6.66 -7.85 6.47
CA LYS A 62 -7.60 -8.65 5.69
C LYS A 62 -8.22 -7.77 4.60
N MET A 63 -8.39 -8.32 3.42
CA MET A 63 -9.01 -7.64 2.29
C MET A 63 -9.86 -8.59 1.46
N GLU A 64 -11.10 -8.20 1.21
CA GLU A 64 -12.00 -8.85 0.28
C GLU A 64 -12.48 -7.82 -0.75
N LEU A 65 -12.46 -8.20 -2.01
CA LEU A 65 -12.91 -7.37 -3.13
C LEU A 65 -14.00 -8.10 -3.89
N LEU A 66 -15.08 -7.42 -4.24
CA LEU A 66 -16.13 -7.93 -5.11
C LEU A 66 -16.50 -6.89 -6.16
N ALA A 67 -16.37 -7.23 -7.43
CA ALA A 67 -16.79 -6.38 -8.53
C ALA A 67 -18.33 -6.34 -8.61
N LEU A 68 -18.95 -5.21 -8.26
CA LEU A 68 -20.39 -5.03 -8.32
C LEU A 68 -20.87 -4.76 -9.75
N THR A 69 -20.01 -4.20 -10.57
CA THR A 69 -20.18 -4.01 -12.02
C THR A 69 -18.91 -4.48 -12.72
N GLU A 70 -18.80 -4.33 -14.04
CA GLU A 70 -17.49 -4.40 -14.70
C GLU A 70 -16.60 -3.28 -14.15
N VAL A 71 -15.37 -3.63 -13.72
CA VAL A 71 -14.44 -2.68 -13.07
C VAL A 71 -13.11 -2.61 -13.79
N GLU A 72 -12.54 -1.41 -13.79
CA GLU A 72 -11.13 -1.18 -14.13
C GLU A 72 -10.47 -0.43 -12.98
N TYR A 73 -9.29 -0.90 -12.55
CA TYR A 73 -8.48 -0.24 -11.53
C TYR A 73 -7.00 -0.50 -11.70
N ILE A 74 -6.20 0.38 -11.09
CA ILE A 74 -4.77 0.18 -10.90
C ILE A 74 -4.56 -0.20 -9.44
N ALA A 75 -3.79 -1.25 -9.19
CA ALA A 75 -3.29 -1.59 -7.87
C ALA A 75 -1.78 -1.34 -7.81
N TYR A 76 -1.35 -0.69 -6.74
CA TYR A 76 0.05 -0.48 -6.44
C TYR A 76 0.41 -1.23 -5.16
N TRP A 77 1.17 -2.30 -5.32
CA TRP A 77 1.70 -3.12 -4.22
C TRP A 77 3.10 -2.65 -3.86
N PHE A 78 3.37 -2.40 -2.59
CA PHE A 78 4.65 -1.90 -2.14
C PHE A 78 4.90 -2.22 -0.66
N THR A 79 6.17 -2.23 -0.30
CA THR A 79 6.58 -2.23 1.09
C THR A 79 7.21 -0.89 1.46
N GLU A 80 7.97 -0.33 0.51
CA GLU A 80 8.57 1.00 0.60
C GLU A 80 8.10 1.87 -0.56
N LEU A 81 7.94 3.17 -0.30
CA LEU A 81 7.60 4.14 -1.33
C LEU A 81 8.86 4.75 -1.96
N PRO A 82 8.90 4.91 -3.28
CA PRO A 82 9.99 5.60 -3.96
C PRO A 82 9.84 7.12 -3.75
N LEU A 83 10.29 7.61 -2.60
CA LEU A 83 10.12 9.01 -2.19
C LEU A 83 11.07 9.93 -2.96
N ILE A 84 10.52 11.03 -3.52
CA ILE A 84 11.28 12.15 -4.06
C ILE A 84 11.43 13.24 -3.00
N CYS A 85 10.41 13.47 -2.19
CA CYS A 85 10.39 14.45 -1.11
C CYS A 85 10.24 13.75 0.24
N GLU A 86 11.33 13.28 0.82
CA GLU A 86 11.35 12.55 2.09
C GLU A 86 10.83 13.40 3.25
N ASP A 87 11.23 14.67 3.33
CA ASP A 87 10.79 15.59 4.40
C ASP A 87 9.27 15.78 4.37
N ARG A 88 8.68 15.87 3.17
CA ARG A 88 7.23 16.00 3.04
C ARG A 88 6.51 14.74 3.49
N TYR A 89 7.03 13.58 3.17
CA TYR A 89 6.46 12.30 3.61
C TYR A 89 6.57 12.13 5.13
N LYS A 90 7.70 12.53 5.72
CA LYS A 90 7.88 12.54 7.16
C LYS A 90 6.86 13.45 7.85
N GLU A 91 6.65 14.67 7.34
CA GLU A 91 5.62 15.58 7.84
C GLU A 91 4.21 14.96 7.78
N ILE A 92 3.89 14.25 6.69
CA ILE A 92 2.62 13.54 6.51
C ILE A 92 2.43 12.50 7.62
N LEU A 93 3.44 11.67 7.90
CA LEU A 93 3.37 10.64 8.93
C LEU A 93 3.29 11.24 10.34
N GLU A 94 4.06 12.27 10.63
CA GLU A 94 4.05 12.96 11.94
C GLU A 94 2.70 13.63 12.23
N ARG A 95 1.96 14.01 11.21
CA ARG A 95 0.64 14.62 11.32
C ARG A 95 -0.52 13.64 11.12
N SER A 96 -0.21 12.36 10.99
CA SER A 96 -1.23 11.31 10.86
C SER A 96 -1.94 11.09 12.19
N GLU A 97 -3.26 11.21 12.17
CA GLU A 97 -4.14 10.93 13.30
C GLU A 97 -5.17 9.88 12.89
N ALA A 98 -5.54 9.01 13.83
CA ALA A 98 -6.57 8.00 13.59
C ALA A 98 -7.88 8.66 13.15
N PRO A 99 -8.38 8.39 11.95
CA PRO A 99 -9.69 8.89 11.56
C PRO A 99 -10.78 8.12 12.30
N LEU A 100 -11.89 8.78 12.60
CA LEU A 100 -13.08 8.11 13.13
C LEU A 100 -13.62 7.08 12.12
N THR A 101 -13.52 7.40 10.84
CA THR A 101 -13.91 6.54 9.72
C THR A 101 -12.99 6.82 8.55
N TYR A 102 -12.43 5.77 7.96
CA TYR A 102 -11.66 5.90 6.71
C TYR A 102 -12.58 6.23 5.56
N THR A 103 -12.23 7.26 4.81
CA THR A 103 -12.93 7.64 3.57
C THR A 103 -11.98 7.54 2.39
N PRO A 104 -12.44 7.03 1.23
CA PRO A 104 -11.61 6.99 0.04
C PRO A 104 -11.09 8.38 -0.33
N LEU A 105 -9.82 8.44 -0.73
CA LEU A 105 -9.23 9.66 -1.29
C LEU A 105 -9.80 9.89 -2.70
N ILE A 106 -10.17 11.11 -3.02
CA ILE A 106 -10.61 11.47 -4.37
C ILE A 106 -9.40 11.87 -5.21
N ALA A 107 -9.23 11.23 -6.36
CA ALA A 107 -8.17 11.57 -7.29
C ALA A 107 -8.34 13.01 -7.79
N ASN A 108 -7.29 13.82 -7.63
CA ASN A 108 -7.23 15.13 -8.26
C ASN A 108 -6.86 15.00 -9.74
N THR A 109 -6.97 16.07 -10.50
CA THR A 109 -6.75 16.05 -11.96
C THR A 109 -5.35 15.53 -12.37
N LYS A 110 -4.32 15.80 -11.56
CA LYS A 110 -2.96 15.30 -11.84
C LYS A 110 -2.88 13.78 -11.66
N LEU A 111 -3.45 13.29 -10.59
CA LEU A 111 -3.51 11.86 -10.31
C LEU A 111 -4.34 11.12 -11.36
N GLU A 112 -5.50 11.66 -11.73
CA GLU A 112 -6.33 11.06 -12.79
C GLU A 112 -5.60 10.92 -14.12
N ARG A 113 -4.90 11.99 -14.55
CA ARG A 113 -4.12 11.94 -15.80
C ARG A 113 -3.04 10.87 -15.74
N LEU A 114 -2.30 10.80 -14.64
CA LEU A 114 -1.27 9.78 -14.46
C LEU A 114 -1.86 8.36 -14.48
N LEU A 115 -2.98 8.13 -13.80
CA LEU A 115 -3.63 6.82 -13.75
C LEU A 115 -4.13 6.36 -15.12
N HIS A 116 -4.71 7.28 -15.92
CA HIS A 116 -5.11 6.98 -17.30
C HIS A 116 -3.90 6.69 -18.19
N ASP A 117 -2.81 7.46 -18.08
CA ASP A 117 -1.57 7.22 -18.81
C ASP A 117 -0.96 5.83 -18.49
N ILE A 118 -0.98 5.44 -17.21
CA ILE A 118 -0.55 4.10 -16.79
C ILE A 118 -1.48 3.02 -17.37
N ALA A 119 -2.80 3.21 -17.30
CA ALA A 119 -3.76 2.24 -17.83
C ALA A 119 -3.62 2.05 -19.35
N ASP A 120 -3.49 3.14 -20.09
CA ASP A 120 -3.28 3.12 -21.54
C ASP A 120 -1.98 2.40 -21.91
N TYR A 121 -0.91 2.66 -21.16
CA TYR A 121 0.35 1.94 -21.32
C TYR A 121 0.19 0.42 -21.17
N PHE A 122 -0.54 -0.05 -20.14
CA PHE A 122 -0.80 -1.48 -19.96
C PHE A 122 -1.69 -2.08 -21.04
N LYS A 123 -2.61 -1.30 -21.63
CA LYS A 123 -3.48 -1.75 -22.72
C LYS A 123 -2.72 -1.86 -24.04
N GLU A 124 -1.77 -0.97 -24.28
CA GLU A 124 -0.99 -0.90 -25.53
C GLU A 124 0.23 -1.82 -25.54
N GLN A 125 0.83 -2.07 -24.37
CA GLN A 125 2.08 -2.81 -24.22
C GLN A 125 1.88 -4.09 -23.41
N PRO A 126 1.78 -5.27 -24.03
CA PRO A 126 1.61 -6.53 -23.32
C PRO A 126 2.77 -6.90 -22.39
N SER A 127 3.98 -6.38 -22.67
CA SER A 127 5.18 -6.57 -21.83
C SER A 127 5.62 -5.22 -21.28
N ALA A 128 5.29 -4.95 -20.03
CA ALA A 128 5.62 -3.69 -19.38
C ALA A 128 7.13 -3.50 -19.18
N CYS A 129 7.65 -2.35 -19.60
CA CYS A 129 9.03 -1.95 -19.29
C CYS A 129 9.15 -1.55 -17.82
N GLY A 130 9.93 -2.31 -17.04
CA GLY A 130 10.12 -2.06 -15.61
C GLY A 130 10.63 -0.66 -15.29
N LYS A 131 11.58 -0.14 -16.09
CA LYS A 131 12.13 1.21 -15.89
C LYS A 131 11.09 2.31 -16.12
N TYR A 132 10.20 2.15 -17.07
CA TYR A 132 9.10 3.08 -17.30
C TYR A 132 8.13 3.08 -16.09
N LEU A 133 7.77 1.91 -15.62
CA LEU A 133 6.91 1.78 -14.44
C LEU A 133 7.58 2.31 -13.16
N ASP A 134 8.90 2.23 -13.04
CA ASP A 134 9.64 2.85 -11.94
C ASP A 134 9.46 4.38 -11.92
N ILE A 135 9.54 5.03 -13.09
CA ILE A 135 9.29 6.46 -13.21
C ILE A 135 7.84 6.79 -12.83
N LYS A 136 6.88 6.00 -13.31
CA LYS A 136 5.45 6.20 -13.00
C LYS A 136 5.14 6.01 -11.51
N ARG A 137 5.79 5.07 -10.82
CA ARG A 137 5.68 4.91 -9.38
C ARG A 137 6.21 6.13 -8.62
N GLN A 138 7.36 6.68 -9.02
CA GLN A 138 7.92 7.89 -8.43
C GLN A 138 6.99 9.09 -8.64
N GLU A 139 6.45 9.26 -9.85
CA GLU A 139 5.49 10.32 -10.18
C GLU A 139 4.20 10.17 -9.35
N LEU A 140 3.67 8.94 -9.22
CA LEU A 140 2.50 8.64 -8.42
C LEU A 140 2.68 9.06 -6.96
N VAL A 141 3.78 8.64 -6.34
CA VAL A 141 4.08 8.96 -4.94
C VAL A 141 4.32 10.47 -4.77
N TYR A 142 4.98 11.11 -5.71
CA TYR A 142 5.17 12.57 -5.70
C TYR A 142 3.84 13.33 -5.76
N ILE A 143 2.93 12.94 -6.63
CA ILE A 143 1.60 13.55 -6.72
C ILE A 143 0.82 13.37 -5.42
N LEU A 144 0.81 12.16 -4.86
CA LEU A 144 0.12 11.89 -3.59
C LEU A 144 0.68 12.73 -2.44
N THR A 145 2.00 12.82 -2.32
CA THR A 145 2.62 13.51 -1.19
C THR A 145 2.63 15.03 -1.33
N CYS A 146 2.73 15.57 -2.55
CA CYS A 146 2.96 17.00 -2.78
C CYS A 146 1.74 17.78 -3.31
N TYR A 147 0.71 17.11 -3.86
CA TYR A 147 -0.43 17.77 -4.49
C TYR A 147 -1.77 17.55 -3.79
N TYR A 148 -1.73 17.17 -2.51
CA TYR A 148 -2.92 17.08 -1.66
C TYR A 148 -2.73 17.92 -0.38
N PRO A 149 -3.83 18.46 0.19
CA PRO A 149 -3.78 19.10 1.50
C PRO A 149 -3.22 18.14 2.55
N LEU A 150 -2.35 18.65 3.43
CA LEU A 150 -1.63 17.84 4.42
C LEU A 150 -2.59 16.98 5.25
N ARG A 151 -3.67 17.56 5.77
CA ARG A 151 -4.67 16.83 6.56
C ARG A 151 -5.29 15.66 5.81
N GLN A 152 -5.64 15.85 4.53
CA GLN A 152 -6.25 14.82 3.72
C GLN A 152 -5.29 13.67 3.43
N ILE A 153 -4.06 13.99 3.04
CA ILE A 153 -3.08 12.96 2.69
C ILE A 153 -2.52 12.26 3.94
N SER A 154 -2.42 12.93 5.08
CA SER A 154 -2.04 12.30 6.34
C SER A 154 -3.07 11.26 6.78
N THR A 155 -4.35 11.53 6.62
CA THR A 155 -5.42 10.54 6.86
C THR A 155 -5.32 9.36 5.90
N PHE A 156 -5.06 9.61 4.63
CA PHE A 156 -4.90 8.54 3.62
C PHE A 156 -3.72 7.61 3.93
N PHE A 157 -2.60 8.15 4.39
CA PHE A 157 -1.40 7.37 4.75
C PHE A 157 -1.45 6.78 6.17
N TYR A 158 -2.45 7.11 6.98
CA TYR A 158 -2.54 6.63 8.36
C TYR A 158 -2.41 5.11 8.51
N PRO A 159 -3.01 4.24 7.65
CA PRO A 159 -2.85 2.79 7.78
C PRO A 159 -1.39 2.34 7.80
N ILE A 160 -0.52 3.01 7.07
CA ILE A 160 0.90 2.70 7.03
C ILE A 160 1.62 3.20 8.29
N SER A 161 1.28 4.38 8.81
CA SER A 161 1.88 4.92 10.03
C SER A 161 1.57 4.05 11.24
N THR A 162 0.31 3.63 11.37
CA THR A 162 -0.14 2.71 12.43
C THR A 162 0.58 1.37 12.36
N TYR A 163 0.82 0.87 11.15
CA TYR A 163 1.55 -0.38 10.96
C TYR A 163 2.99 -0.27 11.48
N THR A 164 3.67 0.84 11.25
CA THR A 164 5.02 1.09 11.74
C THR A 164 5.07 1.10 13.28
N GLU A 165 4.11 1.74 13.93
CA GLU A 165 3.99 1.73 15.39
C GLU A 165 3.65 0.32 15.92
N SER A 166 2.74 -0.39 15.28
CA SER A 166 2.41 -1.77 15.62
C SER A 166 3.58 -2.73 15.47
N PHE A 167 4.43 -2.53 14.47
CA PHE A 167 5.64 -3.33 14.29
C PHE A 167 6.65 -3.07 15.40
N HIS A 168 6.87 -1.82 15.79
CA HIS A 168 7.73 -1.48 16.93
C HIS A 168 7.24 -2.15 18.22
N TYR A 169 5.94 -2.02 18.51
CA TYR A 169 5.33 -2.67 19.67
C TYR A 169 5.50 -4.19 19.65
N PHE A 170 5.25 -4.81 18.49
CA PHE A 170 5.47 -6.25 18.31
C PHE A 170 6.93 -6.66 18.58
N ILE A 171 7.91 -5.90 18.09
CA ILE A 171 9.33 -6.13 18.34
C ILE A 171 9.62 -6.07 19.84
N MET A 172 9.21 -5.00 20.51
CA MET A 172 9.46 -4.78 21.93
C MET A 172 8.81 -5.83 22.84
N GLN A 173 7.68 -6.39 22.43
CA GLN A 173 6.99 -7.44 23.18
C GLN A 173 7.55 -8.85 23.00
N ASN A 174 8.35 -9.08 21.97
CA ASN A 174 8.71 -10.44 21.58
C ASN A 174 10.21 -10.67 21.32
N TYR A 175 11.05 -9.64 21.36
CA TYR A 175 12.48 -9.80 21.03
C TYR A 175 13.21 -10.77 21.95
N ASP A 176 12.81 -10.87 23.21
CA ASP A 176 13.37 -11.75 24.22
C ASP A 176 12.79 -13.17 24.21
N LYS A 177 11.74 -13.42 23.41
CA LYS A 177 11.01 -14.69 23.33
C LYS A 177 11.40 -15.55 22.13
N VAL A 178 12.20 -15.02 21.22
CA VAL A 178 12.57 -15.67 19.97
C VAL A 178 14.07 -15.98 19.94
N LYS A 179 14.41 -17.10 19.29
CA LYS A 179 15.79 -17.60 19.24
C LYS A 179 16.54 -17.19 17.97
N ASN A 180 15.81 -16.80 16.94
CA ASN A 180 16.36 -16.43 15.64
C ASN A 180 15.41 -15.55 14.84
N VAL A 181 15.90 -14.99 13.73
CA VAL A 181 15.16 -14.08 12.88
C VAL A 181 13.99 -14.74 12.17
N GLU A 182 14.13 -16.02 11.82
CA GLU A 182 13.09 -16.80 11.15
C GLU A 182 11.87 -17.00 12.06
N GLU A 183 12.12 -17.37 13.31
CA GLU A 183 11.10 -17.52 14.33
C GLU A 183 10.41 -16.17 14.63
N PHE A 184 11.20 -15.11 14.74
CA PHE A 184 10.69 -13.76 14.97
C PHE A 184 9.76 -13.29 13.82
N ALA A 185 10.20 -13.47 12.59
CA ALA A 185 9.39 -13.15 11.41
C ALA A 185 8.08 -13.96 11.39
N HIS A 186 8.18 -15.27 11.65
CA HIS A 186 7.03 -16.17 11.67
C HIS A 186 6.02 -15.78 12.76
N LEU A 187 6.49 -15.45 13.97
CA LEU A 187 5.65 -15.03 15.08
C LEU A 187 4.83 -13.77 14.73
N GLY A 188 5.40 -12.85 13.97
CA GLY A 188 4.73 -11.65 13.47
C GLY A 188 3.87 -11.87 12.21
N GLY A 189 3.89 -13.08 11.65
CA GLY A 189 3.19 -13.37 10.39
C GLY A 189 3.89 -12.83 9.14
N TYR A 190 5.20 -12.55 9.24
CA TYR A 190 6.01 -12.01 8.14
C TYR A 190 6.84 -13.11 7.46
N THR A 191 7.18 -12.89 6.19
CA THR A 191 8.33 -13.60 5.61
C THR A 191 9.62 -13.05 6.22
N THR A 192 10.67 -13.88 6.32
CA THR A 192 11.98 -13.46 6.85
C THR A 192 12.56 -12.26 6.09
N THR A 193 12.36 -12.22 4.76
CA THR A 193 12.81 -11.11 3.91
C THR A 193 12.09 -9.81 4.24
N THR A 194 10.75 -9.85 4.37
CA THR A 194 9.93 -8.70 4.72
C THR A 194 10.28 -8.19 6.12
N PHE A 195 10.42 -9.11 7.07
CA PHE A 195 10.77 -8.79 8.46
C PHE A 195 12.13 -8.07 8.57
N ARG A 196 13.18 -8.63 7.96
CA ARG A 196 14.53 -8.04 7.95
C ARG A 196 14.51 -6.62 7.38
N ARG A 197 13.77 -6.38 6.31
CA ARG A 197 13.66 -5.08 5.69
C ARG A 197 12.92 -4.08 6.58
N LEU A 198 11.75 -4.43 7.10
CA LEU A 198 10.99 -3.58 8.03
C LEU A 198 11.83 -3.22 9.26
N PHE A 199 12.54 -4.21 9.81
CA PHE A 199 13.41 -4.02 10.96
C PHE A 199 14.54 -3.03 10.66
N LYS A 200 15.25 -3.24 9.54
CA LYS A 200 16.33 -2.35 9.10
C LYS A 200 15.86 -0.93 8.87
N ASN A 201 14.66 -0.77 8.27
CA ASN A 201 14.07 0.55 8.02
C ASN A 201 13.70 1.27 9.32
N MET A 202 13.20 0.54 10.30
CA MET A 202 12.80 1.11 11.58
C MET A 202 13.98 1.45 12.50
N TYR A 203 14.97 0.55 12.56
CA TYR A 203 16.08 0.65 13.52
C TYR A 203 17.43 1.03 12.91
N ASN A 204 17.53 1.13 11.58
CA ASN A 204 18.74 1.39 10.80
C ASN A 204 19.89 0.38 11.03
N VAL A 205 19.59 -0.75 11.64
CA VAL A 205 20.51 -1.86 11.87
C VAL A 205 19.90 -3.18 11.43
N PRO A 206 20.68 -4.15 10.94
CA PRO A 206 20.17 -5.48 10.64
C PRO A 206 19.69 -6.18 11.93
N VAL A 207 18.60 -6.94 11.83
CA VAL A 207 17.97 -7.61 12.97
C VAL A 207 18.90 -8.59 13.70
N TYR A 208 19.82 -9.23 12.99
CA TYR A 208 20.76 -10.16 13.58
C TYR A 208 21.84 -9.47 14.46
N GLU A 209 22.14 -8.20 14.20
CA GLU A 209 23.04 -7.39 15.04
C GLU A 209 22.34 -6.89 16.31
N TRP A 210 21.01 -6.83 16.27
CA TRP A 210 20.20 -6.29 17.36
C TRP A 210 19.76 -7.36 18.37
N ILE A 211 19.57 -8.62 17.92
CA ILE A 211 19.16 -9.76 18.78
C ILE A 211 20.33 -10.38 19.56
N LEU A 212 21.57 -10.12 19.16
CA LEU A 212 22.76 -10.58 19.86
C LEU A 212 23.08 -9.69 21.05
#